data_a11d1b48200d7f038f26a2d9e13fe113
#
_entry.id   a11d1b48200d7f038f26a2d9e13fe113
#
_cell.length_a   1.000
_cell.length_b   1.000
_cell.length_c   1.000
_cell.angle_alpha   90.00
_cell.angle_beta   90.00
_cell.angle_gamma   90.00
#
_symmetry.space_group_name_H-M   'P 1'
#
loop_
_entity.id
_entity.type
_entity.pdbx_description
1 polymer ?
#
loop_
_entity_poly.entity_id
_entity_poly.type
_entity_poly.pdbx_seq_one_letter_code
_entity_poly.pdbx_strand_id
1 'polypeptide(L)'
;MRNNLKENSHVFIFTWNPDKFYISESDIHDRASLTKSGGFFESRWATGSRNSGIDIGDTGYLFQQGKRGRGLIAKGVIQSEIYEDKHWNDQNKIITYVKLHWNVWLSARNRLPIEDVMGVAPNTHWNQMQGSGVQLPQDDADALLTLWDQWMAR
;
A
#
# COMPACT_ATOMS: atom_id res chain seq x y z
N MET A 1 -4.84 -24.61 -4.73
CA MET A 1 -4.73 -24.02 -5.99
C MET A 1 -4.87 -22.51 -5.98
N ARG A 2 -4.11 -21.83 -6.76
CA ARG A 2 -4.04 -20.39 -6.73
C ARG A 2 -4.89 -19.75 -7.82
N ASN A 3 -6.12 -20.09 -7.91
CA ASN A 3 -6.96 -19.71 -9.02
C ASN A 3 -6.95 -18.24 -9.34
N ASN A 4 -6.89 -17.42 -8.30
CA ASN A 4 -7.02 -15.98 -8.48
C ASN A 4 -5.70 -15.24 -8.29
N LEU A 5 -4.62 -15.99 -8.06
CA LEU A 5 -3.33 -15.39 -7.90
C LEU A 5 -2.64 -15.27 -9.25
N LYS A 6 -2.14 -14.10 -9.53
CA LYS A 6 -1.36 -13.84 -10.71
C LYS A 6 0.01 -14.50 -10.53
N GLU A 7 0.40 -15.31 -11.49
CA GLU A 7 1.74 -15.86 -11.51
C GLU A 7 2.70 -14.72 -11.82
N ASN A 8 3.81 -14.64 -11.11
CA ASN A 8 4.77 -13.55 -11.23
C ASN A 8 4.17 -12.19 -10.89
N SER A 9 3.32 -12.16 -9.86
CA SER A 9 2.76 -10.89 -9.36
C SER A 9 3.85 -9.94 -8.95
N HIS A 10 3.65 -8.67 -9.25
CA HIS A 10 4.55 -7.60 -8.83
C HIS A 10 4.02 -6.95 -7.55
N VAL A 11 4.92 -6.25 -6.86
CA VAL A 11 4.59 -5.56 -5.62
C VAL A 11 4.84 -4.08 -5.81
N PHE A 12 3.86 -3.27 -5.43
CA PHE A 12 3.92 -1.81 -5.55
C PHE A 12 3.72 -1.18 -4.18
N ILE A 13 4.41 -0.07 -3.98
CA ILE A 13 4.27 0.72 -2.76
C ILE A 13 3.43 1.95 -3.10
N PHE A 14 2.38 2.17 -2.32
CA PHE A 14 1.56 3.36 -2.34
C PHE A 14 1.92 4.16 -1.10
N THR A 15 1.89 5.48 -1.21
CA THR A 15 2.32 6.35 -0.12
C THR A 15 1.17 7.15 0.44
N TRP A 16 1.20 7.37 1.75
CA TRP A 16 0.22 8.17 2.45
C TRP A 16 0.90 9.06 3.47
N ASN A 17 0.67 10.35 3.35
CA ASN A 17 1.12 11.31 4.37
C ASN A 17 -0.12 11.82 5.11
N PRO A 18 -0.33 11.42 6.38
CA PRO A 18 -1.49 11.85 7.16
C PRO A 18 -1.64 13.35 7.32
N ASP A 19 -0.54 14.10 7.19
CA ASP A 19 -0.59 15.55 7.30
C ASP A 19 -1.16 16.20 6.04
N LYS A 20 -1.19 15.48 4.92
CA LYS A 20 -1.68 15.99 3.63
C LYS A 20 -3.04 15.43 3.26
N PHE A 21 -3.31 14.20 3.64
CA PHE A 21 -4.57 13.53 3.37
C PHE A 21 -5.03 12.84 4.65
N TYR A 22 -5.98 13.48 5.33
CA TYR A 22 -6.42 13.04 6.64
C TYR A 22 -7.38 11.86 6.55
N ILE A 23 -7.13 10.84 7.36
CA ILE A 23 -8.06 9.74 7.61
C ILE A 23 -8.29 9.74 9.13
N SER A 24 -9.55 9.80 9.55
CA SER A 24 -9.86 9.88 10.98
C SER A 24 -9.45 8.62 11.72
N GLU A 25 -9.16 8.74 13.01
CA GLU A 25 -8.87 7.59 13.85
C GLU A 25 -10.03 6.60 13.88
N SER A 26 -11.25 7.10 13.84
CA SER A 26 -12.46 6.28 13.78
C SER A 26 -12.47 5.43 12.50
N ASP A 27 -12.18 6.03 11.35
CA ASP A 27 -12.13 5.30 10.08
C ASP A 27 -11.01 4.27 10.09
N ILE A 28 -9.85 4.62 10.61
CA ILE A 28 -8.73 3.68 10.72
C ILE A 28 -9.12 2.51 11.61
N HIS A 29 -9.76 2.78 12.74
CA HIS A 29 -10.23 1.73 13.63
C HIS A 29 -11.22 0.80 12.94
N ASP A 30 -12.17 1.35 12.18
CA ASP A 30 -13.16 0.56 11.46
C ASP A 30 -12.51 -0.33 10.41
N ARG A 31 -11.53 0.20 9.67
CA ARG A 31 -10.79 -0.57 8.66
C ARG A 31 -9.97 -1.68 9.31
N ALA A 32 -9.31 -1.38 10.43
CA ALA A 32 -8.53 -2.37 11.15
C ALA A 32 -9.42 -3.50 11.67
N SER A 33 -10.58 -3.16 12.24
CA SER A 33 -11.53 -4.14 12.74
C SER A 33 -12.12 -5.00 11.63
N LEU A 34 -12.48 -4.38 10.52
CA LEU A 34 -13.05 -5.08 9.38
C LEU A 34 -12.08 -6.11 8.82
N THR A 35 -10.84 -5.70 8.59
CA THR A 35 -9.83 -6.59 8.00
C THR A 35 -9.40 -7.68 8.99
N LYS A 36 -9.35 -7.36 10.28
CA LYS A 36 -9.00 -8.34 11.30
C LYS A 36 -10.04 -9.47 11.38
N SER A 37 -11.29 -9.17 11.09
CA SER A 37 -12.35 -10.18 11.09
C SER A 37 -12.49 -10.92 9.76
N GLY A 38 -11.55 -10.75 8.84
CA GLY A 38 -11.51 -11.50 7.57
C GLY A 38 -12.15 -10.75 6.40
N GLY A 39 -12.59 -9.52 6.62
CA GLY A 39 -13.12 -8.69 5.54
C GLY A 39 -12.03 -7.93 4.81
N PHE A 40 -12.46 -7.07 3.90
CA PHE A 40 -11.54 -6.18 3.18
C PHE A 40 -12.16 -4.81 3.07
N PHE A 41 -11.31 -3.80 2.88
CA PHE A 41 -11.72 -2.43 2.66
C PHE A 41 -11.33 -2.03 1.24
N GLU A 42 -12.30 -1.60 0.44
CA GLU A 42 -12.02 -1.18 -0.93
C GLU A 42 -11.80 0.33 -0.99
N SER A 43 -10.73 0.75 -1.65
CA SER A 43 -10.52 2.16 -1.94
C SER A 43 -9.69 2.29 -3.21
N ARG A 44 -9.68 3.50 -3.76
CA ARG A 44 -8.76 3.85 -4.83
C ARG A 44 -7.53 4.51 -4.22
N TRP A 45 -6.43 4.45 -4.94
CA TRP A 45 -5.21 5.15 -4.55
C TRP A 45 -4.50 5.66 -5.79
N ALA A 46 -3.94 6.87 -5.68
CA ALA A 46 -3.21 7.46 -6.79
C ALA A 46 -1.94 6.66 -7.09
N THR A 47 -1.56 6.60 -8.36
CA THR A 47 -0.40 5.84 -8.79
C THR A 47 0.83 6.71 -9.01
N GLY A 48 0.77 7.99 -8.60
CA GLY A 48 1.86 8.93 -8.81
C GLY A 48 2.05 9.22 -10.29
N SER A 49 3.29 9.16 -10.73
CA SER A 49 3.59 9.37 -12.15
C SER A 49 3.48 8.11 -13.00
N ARG A 50 3.14 6.97 -12.38
CA ARG A 50 3.03 5.71 -13.11
C ARG A 50 1.69 5.63 -13.82
N ASN A 51 1.73 5.40 -15.12
CA ASN A 51 0.52 5.28 -15.93
C ASN A 51 0.37 3.91 -16.59
N SER A 52 1.26 2.97 -16.28
CA SER A 52 1.22 1.60 -16.81
C SER A 52 2.00 0.66 -15.90
N GLY A 53 1.87 -0.63 -16.15
CA GLY A 53 2.68 -1.65 -15.50
C GLY A 53 2.13 -2.19 -14.19
N ILE A 54 0.96 -1.71 -13.76
CA ILE A 54 0.25 -2.28 -12.61
C ILE A 54 -0.92 -3.09 -13.15
N ASP A 55 -1.01 -4.36 -12.75
CA ASP A 55 -2.05 -5.26 -13.23
C ASP A 55 -2.93 -5.75 -12.11
N ILE A 56 -4.15 -6.14 -12.45
CA ILE A 56 -5.06 -6.79 -11.51
C ILE A 56 -4.36 -8.02 -10.94
N GLY A 57 -4.41 -8.18 -9.62
CA GLY A 57 -3.77 -9.28 -8.92
C GLY A 57 -2.40 -8.95 -8.35
N ASP A 58 -1.82 -7.82 -8.74
CA ASP A 58 -0.57 -7.36 -8.12
C ASP A 58 -0.82 -6.97 -6.67
N THR A 59 0.24 -7.01 -5.86
CA THR A 59 0.18 -6.67 -4.44
C THR A 59 0.49 -5.20 -4.23
N GLY A 60 -0.23 -4.57 -3.30
CA GLY A 60 0.06 -3.22 -2.85
C GLY A 60 0.29 -3.18 -1.35
N TYR A 61 1.27 -2.39 -0.94
CA TYR A 61 1.45 -2.00 0.47
C TYR A 61 1.25 -0.51 0.58
N LEU A 62 0.75 -0.06 1.71
CA LEU A 62 0.59 1.38 1.98
C LEU A 62 1.66 1.82 2.97
N PHE A 63 2.50 2.76 2.53
CA PHE A 63 3.60 3.29 3.30
C PHE A 63 3.19 4.63 3.90
N GLN A 64 3.00 4.64 5.23
CA GLN A 64 2.73 5.88 5.96
C GLN A 64 4.03 6.67 6.07
N GLN A 65 3.99 7.91 5.60
CA GLN A 65 5.10 8.86 5.63
C GLN A 65 4.77 10.00 6.59
N GLY A 66 5.67 10.96 6.69
CA GLY A 66 5.45 12.14 7.51
C GLY A 66 5.94 11.98 8.94
N LYS A 67 5.44 12.84 9.82
CA LYS A 67 5.99 13.00 11.17
C LYS A 67 5.36 12.08 12.20
N ARG A 68 4.31 11.35 11.85
CA ARG A 68 3.55 10.54 12.80
C ARG A 68 4.06 9.12 12.93
N GLY A 69 5.18 8.82 12.31
CA GLY A 69 5.78 7.51 12.32
C GLY A 69 5.70 6.86 10.95
N ARG A 70 6.85 6.45 10.44
CA ARG A 70 6.97 5.90 9.10
C ARG A 70 6.92 4.38 9.17
N GLY A 71 6.18 3.77 8.26
CA GLY A 71 6.10 2.32 8.18
C GLY A 71 4.96 1.86 7.31
N LEU A 72 4.81 0.56 7.18
CA LEU A 72 3.75 -0.03 6.38
C LEU A 72 2.52 -0.28 7.27
N ILE A 73 1.37 0.16 6.79
CA ILE A 73 0.12 0.07 7.57
C ILE A 73 -0.96 -0.74 6.88
N ALA A 74 -0.80 -1.09 5.62
CA ALA A 74 -1.83 -1.85 4.92
C ALA A 74 -1.21 -2.69 3.83
N LYS A 75 -1.88 -3.79 3.52
CA LYS A 75 -1.52 -4.67 2.42
C LYS A 75 -2.80 -5.10 1.70
N GLY A 76 -2.74 -5.11 0.39
CA GLY A 76 -3.91 -5.45 -0.41
C GLY A 76 -3.55 -5.95 -1.78
N VAL A 77 -4.59 -6.11 -2.60
CA VAL A 77 -4.51 -6.65 -3.95
C VAL A 77 -5.13 -5.65 -4.91
N ILE A 78 -4.42 -5.40 -6.02
CA ILE A 78 -4.90 -4.51 -7.07
C ILE A 78 -6.11 -5.13 -7.74
N GLN A 79 -7.18 -4.34 -7.88
CA GLN A 79 -8.46 -4.79 -8.41
C GLN A 79 -8.84 -4.16 -9.74
N SER A 80 -8.07 -3.19 -10.22
CA SER A 80 -8.36 -2.54 -11.50
C SER A 80 -7.09 -2.24 -12.25
N GLU A 81 -7.23 -2.03 -13.55
CA GLU A 81 -6.16 -1.39 -14.32
C GLU A 81 -6.08 0.07 -13.91
N ILE A 82 -4.97 0.72 -14.29
CA ILE A 82 -4.81 2.15 -14.03
C ILE A 82 -5.86 2.90 -14.84
N TYR A 83 -6.54 3.85 -14.20
CA TYR A 83 -7.55 4.68 -14.85
C TYR A 83 -7.39 6.14 -14.42
N GLU A 84 -7.91 7.04 -15.22
CA GLU A 84 -7.86 8.47 -14.94
C GLU A 84 -9.13 8.94 -14.26
N ASP A 85 -8.99 9.87 -13.33
CA ASP A 85 -10.10 10.54 -12.69
C ASP A 85 -9.61 11.84 -12.08
N LYS A 86 -10.54 12.64 -11.60
CA LYS A 86 -10.21 13.92 -10.97
C LYS A 86 -9.35 13.71 -9.74
N HIS A 87 -8.43 14.63 -9.53
CA HIS A 87 -7.60 14.64 -8.34
C HIS A 87 -8.49 14.76 -7.09
N TRP A 88 -8.15 14.02 -6.05
CA TRP A 88 -8.93 13.96 -4.81
C TRP A 88 -9.06 15.33 -4.11
N ASN A 89 -8.17 16.26 -4.38
CA ASN A 89 -8.14 17.57 -3.74
C ASN A 89 -8.14 18.73 -4.75
N ASP A 90 -8.14 18.47 -6.04
CA ASP A 90 -8.14 19.51 -7.08
C ASP A 90 -8.89 18.99 -8.30
N GLN A 91 -10.17 19.33 -8.38
CA GLN A 91 -11.04 18.81 -9.43
C GLN A 91 -10.70 19.31 -10.84
N ASN A 92 -9.83 20.30 -10.94
CA ASN A 92 -9.36 20.76 -12.24
C ASN A 92 -8.16 19.96 -12.77
N LYS A 93 -7.69 18.98 -12.00
CA LYS A 93 -6.55 18.17 -12.33
C LYS A 93 -6.97 16.72 -12.48
N ILE A 94 -6.46 16.08 -13.53
CA ILE A 94 -6.70 14.65 -13.77
C ILE A 94 -5.44 13.89 -13.39
N ILE A 95 -5.60 12.83 -12.62
CA ILE A 95 -4.50 11.95 -12.24
C ILE A 95 -4.91 10.50 -12.41
N THR A 96 -3.96 9.60 -12.22
CA THR A 96 -4.19 8.17 -12.37
C THR A 96 -4.37 7.48 -11.03
N TYR A 97 -5.24 6.47 -11.03
CA TYR A 97 -5.60 5.68 -9.85
C TYR A 97 -5.63 4.20 -10.18
N VAL A 98 -5.55 3.37 -9.15
CA VAL A 98 -6.01 1.98 -9.19
C VAL A 98 -6.96 1.75 -8.03
N LYS A 99 -7.83 0.77 -8.15
CA LYS A 99 -8.64 0.27 -7.05
C LYS A 99 -7.90 -0.85 -6.36
N LEU A 100 -8.00 -0.89 -5.03
CA LEU A 100 -7.38 -1.93 -4.21
C LEU A 100 -8.40 -2.50 -3.24
N HIS A 101 -8.30 -3.80 -2.99
CA HIS A 101 -8.88 -4.43 -1.81
C HIS A 101 -7.78 -4.55 -0.77
N TRP A 102 -7.90 -3.76 0.30
CA TRP A 102 -6.98 -3.83 1.42
C TRP A 102 -7.43 -4.96 2.34
N ASN A 103 -6.64 -6.00 2.44
CA ASN A 103 -6.95 -7.18 3.26
C ASN A 103 -6.44 -7.05 4.67
N VAL A 104 -5.48 -6.14 4.89
CA VAL A 104 -4.98 -5.78 6.20
C VAL A 104 -4.89 -4.26 6.27
N TRP A 105 -5.40 -3.71 7.36
CA TRP A 105 -5.21 -2.30 7.68
C TRP A 105 -4.84 -2.19 9.15
N LEU A 106 -3.73 -1.54 9.46
CA LEU A 106 -3.23 -1.41 10.82
C LEU A 106 -3.40 0.01 11.31
N SER A 107 -3.52 0.17 12.63
CA SER A 107 -3.39 1.49 13.23
C SER A 107 -1.93 1.92 13.14
N ALA A 108 -1.68 3.23 13.26
CA ALA A 108 -0.32 3.75 13.23
C ALA A 108 0.54 3.12 14.34
N ARG A 109 -0.06 2.81 15.47
CA ARG A 109 0.63 2.15 16.59
C ARG A 109 1.16 0.78 16.20
N ASN A 110 0.44 0.06 15.34
CA ASN A 110 0.76 -1.30 14.98
C ASN A 110 1.47 -1.40 13.62
N ARG A 111 1.86 -0.28 13.05
CA ARG A 111 2.57 -0.27 11.76
C ARG A 111 3.83 -1.12 11.83
N LEU A 112 4.18 -1.69 10.70
CA LEU A 112 5.49 -2.32 10.52
C LEU A 112 6.51 -1.20 10.32
N PRO A 113 7.42 -0.98 11.29
CA PRO A 113 8.30 0.19 11.24
C PRO A 113 9.19 0.19 10.01
N ILE A 114 9.45 1.39 9.49
CA ILE A 114 10.27 1.52 8.28
C ILE A 114 11.70 0.98 8.49
N GLU A 115 12.22 1.10 9.69
CA GLU A 115 13.57 0.59 10.00
C GLU A 115 13.67 -0.91 9.75
N ASP A 116 12.63 -1.65 10.12
CA ASP A 116 12.59 -3.10 9.91
C ASP A 116 12.44 -3.42 8.43
N VAL A 117 11.62 -2.64 7.71
CA VAL A 117 11.44 -2.80 6.27
C VAL A 117 12.74 -2.56 5.53
N MET A 118 13.44 -1.48 5.87
CA MET A 118 14.72 -1.15 5.24
C MET A 118 15.78 -2.22 5.50
N GLY A 119 15.68 -2.89 6.63
CA GLY A 119 16.63 -3.95 7.00
C GLY A 119 16.51 -5.18 6.09
N VAL A 120 15.33 -5.46 5.54
CA VAL A 120 15.13 -6.64 4.69
C VAL A 120 14.99 -6.29 3.21
N ALA A 121 14.63 -5.06 2.89
CA ALA A 121 14.40 -4.61 1.52
C ALA A 121 15.31 -3.42 1.19
N PRO A 122 16.64 -3.60 1.17
CA PRO A 122 17.58 -2.49 1.09
C PRO A 122 17.76 -1.93 -0.31
N ASN A 123 17.28 -2.61 -1.35
CA ASN A 123 17.45 -2.16 -2.73
C ASN A 123 16.39 -1.13 -3.15
N THR A 124 15.42 -0.87 -2.28
CA THR A 124 14.38 0.12 -2.51
C THR A 124 14.77 1.42 -1.80
N HIS A 125 14.57 2.54 -2.48
CA HIS A 125 14.96 3.86 -1.95
C HIS A 125 13.86 4.45 -1.06
N TRP A 126 13.64 3.83 0.09
CA TRP A 126 12.54 4.19 0.99
C TRP A 126 12.59 5.65 1.44
N ASN A 127 13.79 6.16 1.74
CA ASN A 127 13.94 7.54 2.23
C ASN A 127 13.80 8.59 1.13
N GLN A 128 13.80 8.17 -0.13
CA GLN A 128 13.67 9.06 -1.29
C GLN A 128 12.34 8.88 -2.01
N MET A 129 11.46 8.05 -1.45
CA MET A 129 10.18 7.78 -2.06
C MET A 129 9.24 8.94 -1.82
N GLN A 130 8.84 9.62 -2.89
CA GLN A 130 8.00 10.82 -2.80
C GLN A 130 6.59 10.61 -3.34
N GLY A 131 6.35 9.53 -4.05
CA GLY A 131 5.06 9.26 -4.65
C GLY A 131 4.72 7.79 -4.64
N SER A 132 3.49 7.50 -5.01
CA SER A 132 2.96 6.15 -5.08
C SER A 132 3.35 5.45 -6.37
N GLY A 133 3.09 4.14 -6.43
CA GLY A 133 3.30 3.36 -7.64
C GLY A 133 4.72 2.87 -7.82
N VAL A 134 5.51 2.85 -6.77
CA VAL A 134 6.89 2.38 -6.83
C VAL A 134 6.91 0.86 -6.80
N GLN A 135 7.48 0.25 -7.83
CA GLN A 135 7.62 -1.20 -7.90
C GLN A 135 8.83 -1.65 -7.11
N LEU A 136 8.66 -2.69 -6.29
CA LEU A 136 9.78 -3.29 -5.57
C LEU A 136 10.55 -4.25 -6.47
N PRO A 137 11.88 -4.27 -6.37
CA PRO A 137 12.66 -5.39 -6.93
C PRO A 137 12.18 -6.71 -6.32
N GLN A 138 12.27 -7.78 -7.07
CA GLN A 138 11.71 -9.06 -6.64
C GLN A 138 12.31 -9.56 -5.32
N ASP A 139 13.63 -9.41 -5.13
CA ASP A 139 14.25 -9.83 -3.89
C ASP A 139 13.71 -9.06 -2.69
N ASP A 140 13.52 -7.75 -2.85
CA ASP A 140 12.93 -6.92 -1.80
C ASP A 140 11.48 -7.32 -1.53
N ALA A 141 10.73 -7.58 -2.60
CA ALA A 141 9.33 -8.00 -2.48
C ALA A 141 9.20 -9.30 -1.70
N ASP A 142 10.04 -10.28 -2.00
CA ASP A 142 10.01 -11.59 -1.32
C ASP A 142 10.40 -11.45 0.15
N ALA A 143 11.46 -10.70 0.44
CA ALA A 143 11.91 -10.48 1.80
C ALA A 143 10.88 -9.71 2.62
N LEU A 144 10.23 -8.72 1.99
CA LEU A 144 9.19 -7.95 2.66
C LEU A 144 7.99 -8.81 3.00
N LEU A 145 7.58 -9.69 2.10
CA LEU A 145 6.46 -10.59 2.38
C LEU A 145 6.73 -11.45 3.60
N THR A 146 7.93 -12.00 3.70
CA THR A 146 8.33 -12.81 4.86
C THR A 146 8.27 -11.98 6.15
N LEU A 147 8.82 -10.76 6.11
CA LEU A 147 8.78 -9.88 7.27
C LEU A 147 7.36 -9.51 7.65
N TRP A 148 6.52 -9.19 6.66
CA TRP A 148 5.12 -8.84 6.90
C TRP A 148 4.37 -9.98 7.58
N ASP A 149 4.55 -11.21 7.08
CA ASP A 149 3.88 -12.37 7.65
C ASP A 149 4.33 -12.60 9.09
N GLN A 150 5.62 -12.44 9.38
CA GLN A 150 6.12 -12.52 10.75
C GLN A 150 5.53 -11.43 11.65
N TRP A 151 5.42 -10.22 11.13
CA TRP A 151 4.84 -9.10 11.87
C TRP A 151 3.38 -9.36 12.20
N MET A 152 2.63 -9.87 11.25
CA MET A 152 1.20 -10.18 11.45
C MET A 152 0.98 -11.34 12.41
N ALA A 153 1.94 -12.24 12.53
CA ALA A 153 1.84 -13.41 13.41
C ALA A 153 2.26 -13.15 14.85
N ARG A 154 2.82 -11.99 15.16
CA ARG A 154 3.30 -11.67 16.51
C ARG A 154 2.17 -11.42 17.50
#